data_bf32f46a4618062249ece9cbb57341f7
#
_entry.id   bf32f46a4618062249ece9cbb57341f7
#
_cell.length_a   1.000
_cell.length_b   1.000
_cell.length_c   1.000
_cell.angle_alpha   90.00
_cell.angle_beta   90.00
_cell.angle_gamma   90.00
#
_symmetry.space_group_name_H-M   'P 1'
#
loop_
_entity.id
_entity.type
_entity.pdbx_description
1 polymer ?
#
loop_
_entity_poly.entity_id
_entity_poly.type
_entity_poly.pdbx_seq_one_letter_code
_entity_poly.pdbx_strand_id
1 'polypeptide(L)'
;SIVLKALYSSSTSKKNVKVNQVDENEDLPIVGRSPAMQEVYRVLAKVVSTDLTVMIRGESGTGKELVARALHDFSKRKDLPFVAVNMAAIPRELIEAELFGHERGAFTGADKRGVGYFEQANGGTLFLDEIGDMPLEAQTRLLRVLQDGSFTPIGGRKIINTDIRIVTATHRDLSDMIEEGLFREDLF
;
A
#
# COMPACT_ATOMS: atom_id res chain seq x y z
N SER A 1 -10.06 -10.56 13.54
CA SER A 1 -8.69 -10.23 13.99
C SER A 1 -7.92 -9.57 12.84
N ILE A 2 -7.01 -8.66 13.18
CA ILE A 2 -6.12 -8.01 12.20
C ILE A 2 -4.77 -8.72 12.27
N VAL A 3 -4.22 -9.06 11.10
CA VAL A 3 -2.88 -9.63 10.95
C VAL A 3 -2.03 -8.69 10.10
N LEU A 4 -0.81 -8.41 10.54
CA LEU A 4 0.15 -7.57 9.83
C LEU A 4 1.28 -8.44 9.28
N LYS A 5 1.59 -8.30 8.00
CA LYS A 5 2.71 -8.95 7.33
C LYS A 5 3.59 -7.86 6.71
N ALA A 6 4.86 -7.81 7.07
CA ALA A 6 5.82 -6.96 6.39
C ALA A 6 6.39 -7.71 5.19
N LEU A 7 6.29 -7.11 4.00
CA LEU A 7 6.81 -7.68 2.76
C LEU A 7 8.25 -7.19 2.56
N TYR A 8 9.19 -8.12 2.48
CA TYR A 8 10.58 -7.82 2.18
C TYR A 8 10.78 -7.76 0.67
N SER A 9 11.17 -6.60 0.13
CA SER A 9 11.80 -6.59 -1.19
C SER A 9 13.24 -7.10 -1.05
N SER A 10 13.61 -8.09 -1.84
CA SER A 10 14.89 -8.81 -1.80
C SER A 10 16.03 -8.02 -2.45
N SER A 11 16.20 -6.76 -2.11
CA SER A 11 17.42 -6.04 -2.48
C SER A 11 17.73 -4.97 -1.43
N THR A 12 18.39 -5.35 -0.37
CA THR A 12 19.46 -4.58 0.28
C THR A 12 19.89 -5.28 1.58
N SER A 13 21.16 -5.60 1.63
CA SER A 13 22.05 -5.84 2.77
C SER A 13 21.44 -5.86 4.18
N LYS A 14 21.63 -7.00 4.86
CA LYS A 14 21.42 -7.19 6.30
C LYS A 14 22.13 -6.09 7.10
N LYS A 15 21.43 -5.05 7.51
CA LYS A 15 21.84 -4.17 8.60
C LYS A 15 20.99 -4.53 9.83
N ASN A 16 21.67 -4.96 10.89
CA ASN A 16 21.08 -5.13 12.22
C ASN A 16 20.47 -3.79 12.66
N VAL A 17 19.14 -3.73 12.68
CA VAL A 17 18.41 -2.57 13.21
C VAL A 17 18.41 -2.70 14.73
N LYS A 18 19.13 -1.81 15.41
CA LYS A 18 18.99 -1.61 16.85
C LYS A 18 17.60 -1.03 17.11
N VAL A 19 16.80 -1.76 17.86
CA VAL A 19 15.48 -1.32 18.32
C VAL A 19 15.71 -0.23 19.37
N ASN A 20 15.43 1.02 19.04
CA ASN A 20 15.28 2.08 20.04
C ASN A 20 13.91 1.84 20.72
N GLN A 21 13.92 1.85 22.05
CA GLN A 21 12.70 1.81 22.85
C GLN A 21 11.81 3.00 22.49
N VAL A 22 10.63 2.72 22.01
CA VAL A 22 9.57 3.72 21.85
C VAL A 22 8.98 3.97 23.21
N ASP A 23 8.88 5.22 23.64
CA ASP A 23 8.26 5.63 24.90
C ASP A 23 6.82 5.11 24.96
N GLU A 24 6.45 4.44 26.06
CA GLU A 24 5.16 3.77 26.30
C GLU A 24 3.96 4.75 26.43
N ASN A 25 4.12 6.04 26.17
CA ASN A 25 3.13 7.09 26.47
C ASN A 25 2.64 7.90 25.24
N GLU A 26 2.89 7.46 24.02
CA GLU A 26 2.20 8.08 22.87
C GLU A 26 0.86 7.41 22.65
N ASP A 27 -0.23 8.15 22.87
CA ASP A 27 -1.62 7.74 22.62
C ASP A 27 -1.83 7.42 21.14
N LEU A 28 -1.64 6.16 20.76
CA LEU A 28 -2.01 5.67 19.45
C LEU A 28 -3.54 5.81 19.30
N PRO A 29 -4.05 6.39 18.20
CA PRO A 29 -5.49 6.62 17.99
C PRO A 29 -6.31 5.35 17.79
N ILE A 30 -5.68 4.19 17.94
CA ILE A 30 -6.32 2.88 17.81
C ILE A 30 -6.71 2.39 19.21
N VAL A 31 -7.99 2.38 19.51
CA VAL A 31 -8.51 1.98 20.84
C VAL A 31 -8.69 0.46 20.88
N GLY A 32 -7.99 -0.21 21.79
CA GLY A 32 -8.22 -1.63 22.07
C GLY A 32 -7.21 -2.21 23.06
N ARG A 33 -7.71 -2.78 24.17
CA ARG A 33 -6.89 -3.44 25.20
C ARG A 33 -6.88 -4.97 25.09
N SER A 34 -7.42 -5.53 23.99
CA SER A 34 -7.42 -6.98 23.77
C SER A 34 -5.99 -7.49 23.46
N PRO A 35 -5.65 -8.74 23.83
CA PRO A 35 -4.35 -9.33 23.50
C PRO A 35 -4.01 -9.28 22.01
N ALA A 36 -5.03 -9.45 21.15
CA ALA A 36 -4.87 -9.35 19.70
C ALA A 36 -4.44 -7.94 19.24
N MET A 37 -5.00 -6.89 19.88
CA MET A 37 -4.62 -5.51 19.58
C MET A 37 -3.22 -5.17 20.08
N GLN A 38 -2.81 -5.72 21.23
CA GLN A 38 -1.44 -5.54 21.74
C GLN A 38 -0.40 -6.13 20.78
N GLU A 39 -0.70 -7.25 20.13
CA GLU A 39 0.19 -7.82 19.13
C GLU A 39 0.28 -6.93 17.87
N VAL A 40 -0.85 -6.35 17.43
CA VAL A 40 -0.87 -5.34 16.34
C VAL A 40 0.03 -4.16 16.71
N TYR A 41 -0.06 -3.62 17.93
CA TYR A 41 0.80 -2.53 18.39
C TYR A 41 2.28 -2.89 18.40
N ARG A 42 2.65 -4.09 18.82
CA ARG A 42 4.04 -4.55 18.79
C ARG A 42 4.60 -4.61 17.38
N VAL A 43 3.81 -5.08 16.42
CA VAL A 43 4.23 -5.12 15.01
C VAL A 43 4.30 -3.70 14.43
N LEU A 44 3.32 -2.84 14.71
CA LEU A 44 3.33 -1.44 14.31
C LEU A 44 4.60 -0.72 14.77
N ALA A 45 4.95 -0.84 16.06
CA ALA A 45 6.15 -0.22 16.62
C ALA A 45 7.45 -0.66 15.91
N LYS A 46 7.51 -1.89 15.39
CA LYS A 46 8.68 -2.41 14.66
C LYS A 46 8.77 -1.89 13.23
N VAL A 47 7.63 -1.66 12.57
CA VAL A 47 7.59 -1.32 11.13
C VAL A 47 7.37 0.15 10.86
N VAL A 48 6.90 0.93 11.84
CA VAL A 48 6.56 2.35 11.67
C VAL A 48 7.76 3.20 11.23
N SER A 49 8.95 2.91 11.76
CA SER A 49 10.20 3.62 11.45
C SER A 49 10.87 3.15 10.15
N THR A 50 10.29 2.14 9.48
CA THR A 50 10.82 1.56 8.23
C THR A 50 9.99 2.00 7.05
N ASP A 51 10.56 1.91 5.83
CA ASP A 51 9.82 2.09 4.58
C ASP A 51 9.34 0.77 3.96
N LEU A 52 9.28 -0.30 4.76
CA LEU A 52 8.77 -1.59 4.32
C LEU A 52 7.30 -1.49 3.86
N THR A 53 6.99 -2.20 2.80
CA THR A 53 5.60 -2.44 2.42
C THR A 53 4.92 -3.29 3.49
N VAL A 54 3.73 -2.89 3.91
CA VAL A 54 2.97 -3.57 4.97
C VAL A 54 1.64 -4.02 4.42
N MET A 55 1.30 -5.29 4.63
CA MET A 55 -0.02 -5.83 4.32
C MET A 55 -0.83 -6.02 5.60
N ILE A 56 -2.06 -5.49 5.61
CA ILE A 56 -3.01 -5.57 6.71
C ILE A 56 -4.12 -6.53 6.30
N ARG A 57 -4.25 -7.66 7.00
CA ARG A 57 -5.37 -8.60 6.80
C ARG A 57 -6.38 -8.45 7.91
N GLY A 58 -7.66 -8.48 7.57
CA GLY A 58 -8.75 -8.43 8.54
C GLY A 58 -10.10 -8.30 7.86
N GLU A 59 -11.14 -8.72 8.55
CA GLU A 59 -12.53 -8.62 8.06
C GLU A 59 -12.92 -7.16 7.75
N SER A 60 -13.98 -6.99 6.97
CA SER A 60 -14.52 -5.66 6.69
C SER A 60 -14.94 -4.96 8.00
N GLY A 61 -14.67 -3.66 8.12
CA GLY A 61 -15.04 -2.88 9.29
C GLY A 61 -14.12 -3.05 10.52
N THR A 62 -13.03 -3.81 10.43
CA THR A 62 -12.08 -4.01 11.57
C THR A 62 -11.13 -2.84 11.80
N GLY A 63 -11.22 -1.75 11.01
CA GLY A 63 -10.36 -0.58 11.17
C GLY A 63 -9.02 -0.67 10.47
N LYS A 64 -8.90 -1.43 9.38
CA LYS A 64 -7.67 -1.55 8.57
C LYS A 64 -7.11 -0.18 8.16
N GLU A 65 -7.97 0.75 7.77
CA GLU A 65 -7.57 2.12 7.41
C GLU A 65 -6.98 2.89 8.60
N LEU A 66 -7.54 2.72 9.82
CA LEU A 66 -6.99 3.35 11.04
C LEU A 66 -5.57 2.85 11.32
N VAL A 67 -5.31 1.56 11.09
CA VAL A 67 -3.97 0.98 11.21
C VAL A 67 -3.02 1.56 10.16
N ALA A 68 -3.46 1.69 8.90
CA ALA A 68 -2.66 2.28 7.83
C ALA A 68 -2.34 3.76 8.10
N ARG A 69 -3.32 4.50 8.62
CA ARG A 69 -3.13 5.90 9.01
C ARG A 69 -2.15 6.03 10.17
N ALA A 70 -2.26 5.19 11.18
CA ALA A 70 -1.29 5.18 12.29
C ALA A 70 0.14 4.85 11.79
N LEU A 71 0.29 3.89 10.86
CA LEU A 71 1.58 3.64 10.22
C LEU A 71 2.17 4.87 9.53
N HIS A 72 1.34 5.73 8.96
CA HIS A 72 1.77 6.99 8.37
C HIS A 72 2.09 8.04 9.42
N ASP A 73 1.16 8.32 10.33
CA ASP A 73 1.22 9.43 11.30
C ASP A 73 2.39 9.30 12.29
N PHE A 74 2.82 8.06 12.57
CA PHE A 74 3.99 7.79 13.42
C PHE A 74 5.28 7.49 12.65
N SER A 75 5.25 7.58 11.30
CA SER A 75 6.42 7.36 10.44
C SER A 75 7.21 8.65 10.21
N LYS A 76 8.35 8.50 9.53
CA LYS A 76 9.14 9.65 9.03
C LYS A 76 8.41 10.45 7.94
N ARG A 77 7.31 9.91 7.40
CA ARG A 77 6.51 10.50 6.31
C ARG A 77 5.24 11.21 6.81
N LYS A 78 5.07 11.39 8.12
CA LYS A 78 3.86 11.93 8.77
C LYS A 78 3.40 13.29 8.24
N ASP A 79 4.34 14.13 7.82
CA ASP A 79 4.07 15.47 7.28
C ASP A 79 3.96 15.50 5.75
N LEU A 80 3.99 14.32 5.10
CA LEU A 80 3.92 14.13 3.66
C LEU A 80 2.54 13.58 3.26
N PRO A 81 2.20 13.50 1.96
CA PRO A 81 0.88 13.02 1.54
C PRO A 81 0.53 11.62 2.05
N PHE A 82 -0.69 11.47 2.55
CA PHE A 82 -1.34 10.17 2.77
C PHE A 82 -2.50 10.03 1.79
N VAL A 83 -2.36 9.15 0.82
CA VAL A 83 -3.38 8.89 -0.20
C VAL A 83 -3.98 7.52 0.05
N ALA A 84 -5.29 7.48 0.35
CA ALA A 84 -6.04 6.25 0.56
C ALA A 84 -6.94 5.97 -0.63
N VAL A 85 -6.88 4.75 -1.14
CA VAL A 85 -7.64 4.30 -2.31
C VAL A 85 -8.28 2.97 -1.99
N ASN A 86 -9.60 2.88 -2.17
CA ASN A 86 -10.33 1.63 -2.06
C ASN A 86 -10.56 1.06 -3.47
N MET A 87 -9.91 -0.07 -3.78
CA MET A 87 -10.02 -0.73 -5.09
C MET A 87 -11.44 -1.18 -5.41
N ALA A 88 -12.21 -1.61 -4.41
CA ALA A 88 -13.60 -2.03 -4.61
C ALA A 88 -14.54 -0.88 -5.04
N ALA A 89 -14.16 0.37 -4.79
CA ALA A 89 -14.94 1.54 -5.16
C ALA A 89 -14.69 2.04 -6.59
N ILE A 90 -13.67 1.49 -7.27
CA ILE A 90 -13.27 1.90 -8.62
C ILE A 90 -13.72 0.83 -9.64
N PRO A 91 -14.38 1.19 -10.75
CA PRO A 91 -14.62 0.26 -11.83
C PRO A 91 -13.32 -0.40 -12.30
N ARG A 92 -13.32 -1.73 -12.48
CA ARG A 92 -12.11 -2.51 -12.76
C ARG A 92 -11.33 -1.98 -13.96
N GLU A 93 -12.03 -1.52 -14.98
CA GLU A 93 -11.47 -0.97 -16.23
C GLU A 93 -10.74 0.36 -16.01
N LEU A 94 -11.03 1.06 -14.91
CA LEU A 94 -10.44 2.36 -14.59
C LEU A 94 -9.32 2.27 -13.55
N ILE A 95 -9.17 1.14 -12.85
CA ILE A 95 -8.18 0.98 -11.76
C ILE A 95 -6.76 1.33 -12.23
N GLU A 96 -6.34 0.86 -13.40
CA GLU A 96 -5.01 1.21 -13.93
C GLU A 96 -4.87 2.71 -14.19
N ALA A 97 -5.88 3.33 -14.81
CA ALA A 97 -5.86 4.75 -15.13
C ALA A 97 -5.85 5.63 -13.87
N GLU A 98 -6.61 5.24 -12.86
CA GLU A 98 -6.65 5.94 -11.57
C GLU A 98 -5.34 5.77 -10.78
N LEU A 99 -4.75 4.57 -10.78
CA LEU A 99 -3.51 4.32 -10.06
C LEU A 99 -2.30 5.01 -10.71
N PHE A 100 -2.09 4.76 -12.01
CA PHE A 100 -0.86 5.16 -12.73
C PHE A 100 -1.02 6.44 -13.53
N GLY A 101 -2.24 6.98 -13.62
CA GLY A 101 -2.52 8.11 -14.49
C GLY A 101 -2.54 7.75 -15.98
N HIS A 102 -2.92 8.71 -16.80
CA HIS A 102 -3.01 8.52 -18.25
C HIS A 102 -2.68 9.80 -19.00
N GLU A 103 -2.15 9.65 -20.19
CA GLU A 103 -1.97 10.76 -21.13
C GLU A 103 -3.27 11.03 -21.88
N ARG A 104 -3.38 12.23 -22.43
CA ARG A 104 -4.51 12.61 -23.30
C ARG A 104 -4.60 11.63 -24.49
N GLY A 105 -5.78 11.10 -24.73
CA GLY A 105 -6.05 10.16 -25.83
C GLY A 105 -5.63 8.71 -25.53
N ALA A 106 -5.28 8.36 -24.32
CA ALA A 106 -4.88 7.01 -23.94
C ALA A 106 -6.00 5.96 -24.11
N PHE A 107 -7.25 6.39 -23.95
CA PHE A 107 -8.46 5.58 -24.17
C PHE A 107 -9.64 6.50 -24.52
N THR A 108 -10.78 5.92 -24.92
CA THR A 108 -12.00 6.67 -25.24
C THR A 108 -12.48 7.43 -23.99
N GLY A 109 -12.55 8.75 -24.06
CA GLY A 109 -12.90 9.63 -22.94
C GLY A 109 -11.71 10.23 -22.19
N ALA A 110 -10.49 9.89 -22.55
CA ALA A 110 -9.27 10.53 -22.00
C ALA A 110 -9.00 11.89 -22.66
N ASP A 111 -9.88 12.88 -22.44
CA ASP A 111 -9.79 14.21 -23.06
C ASP A 111 -8.63 15.06 -22.54
N LYS A 112 -8.15 14.74 -21.34
CA LYS A 112 -7.04 15.42 -20.66
C LYS A 112 -6.08 14.39 -20.05
N ARG A 113 -4.88 14.83 -19.67
CA ARG A 113 -3.98 14.03 -18.83
C ARG A 113 -4.59 13.84 -17.45
N GLY A 114 -4.61 12.62 -16.95
CA GLY A 114 -5.00 12.29 -15.57
C GLY A 114 -3.76 12.01 -14.72
N VAL A 115 -3.71 12.64 -13.52
CA VAL A 115 -2.67 12.38 -12.52
C VAL A 115 -3.09 11.20 -11.67
N GLY A 116 -2.32 10.11 -11.69
CA GLY A 116 -2.62 8.89 -10.94
C GLY A 116 -2.29 9.01 -9.44
N TYR A 117 -2.84 8.07 -8.65
CA TYR A 117 -2.62 8.05 -7.20
C TYR A 117 -1.15 7.84 -6.82
N PHE A 118 -0.37 7.12 -7.62
CA PHE A 118 1.08 6.99 -7.41
C PHE A 118 1.81 8.34 -7.50
N GLU A 119 1.43 9.20 -8.45
CA GLU A 119 2.00 10.53 -8.59
C GLU A 119 1.56 11.45 -7.44
N GLN A 120 0.28 11.34 -7.01
CA GLN A 120 -0.28 12.12 -5.89
C GLN A 120 0.35 11.76 -4.55
N ALA A 121 0.68 10.49 -4.33
CA ALA A 121 1.28 10.00 -3.09
C ALA A 121 2.81 10.16 -3.03
N ASN A 122 3.43 10.74 -4.06
CA ASN A 122 4.89 10.81 -4.15
C ASN A 122 5.51 11.53 -2.94
N GLY A 123 6.54 10.93 -2.38
CA GLY A 123 7.18 11.33 -1.12
C GLY A 123 6.51 10.75 0.13
N GLY A 124 5.21 10.42 0.06
CA GLY A 124 4.37 10.05 1.19
C GLY A 124 4.03 8.56 1.31
N THR A 125 2.78 8.28 1.63
CA THR A 125 2.25 6.92 1.80
C THR A 125 1.02 6.71 0.92
N LEU A 126 1.00 5.61 0.16
CA LEU A 126 -0.15 5.15 -0.59
C LEU A 126 -0.77 3.94 0.13
N PHE A 127 -2.01 4.08 0.55
CA PHE A 127 -2.80 3.01 1.14
C PHE A 127 -3.76 2.44 0.10
N LEU A 128 -3.59 1.16 -0.23
CA LEU A 128 -4.42 0.42 -1.18
C LEU A 128 -5.32 -0.54 -0.40
N ASP A 129 -6.57 -0.13 -0.16
CA ASP A 129 -7.57 -0.99 0.48
C ASP A 129 -8.18 -1.93 -0.55
N GLU A 130 -8.50 -3.14 -0.10
CA GLU A 130 -9.04 -4.25 -0.89
C GLU A 130 -8.17 -4.59 -2.12
N ILE A 131 -6.86 -4.80 -1.86
CA ILE A 131 -5.87 -5.13 -2.91
C ILE A 131 -6.25 -6.36 -3.73
N GLY A 132 -7.05 -7.30 -3.17
CA GLY A 132 -7.57 -8.47 -3.86
C GLY A 132 -8.54 -8.14 -5.01
N ASP A 133 -9.06 -6.91 -5.09
CA ASP A 133 -9.92 -6.48 -6.22
C ASP A 133 -9.14 -5.90 -7.39
N MET A 134 -7.80 -5.76 -7.24
CA MET A 134 -6.93 -5.23 -8.29
C MET A 134 -6.83 -6.20 -9.48
N PRO A 135 -7.05 -5.76 -10.74
CA PRO A 135 -6.83 -6.59 -11.93
C PRO A 135 -5.37 -7.03 -12.08
N LEU A 136 -5.14 -8.18 -12.72
CA LEU A 136 -3.79 -8.75 -12.91
C LEU A 136 -2.83 -7.80 -13.66
N GLU A 137 -3.35 -7.03 -14.60
CA GLU A 137 -2.59 -6.02 -15.34
C GLU A 137 -2.06 -4.94 -14.38
N ALA A 138 -2.93 -4.43 -13.50
CA ALA A 138 -2.55 -3.44 -12.49
C ALA A 138 -1.60 -4.04 -11.44
N GLN A 139 -1.79 -5.32 -11.06
CA GLN A 139 -0.86 -6.03 -10.17
C GLN A 139 0.55 -6.12 -10.78
N THR A 140 0.64 -6.42 -12.09
CA THR A 140 1.92 -6.48 -12.81
C THR A 140 2.64 -5.12 -12.80
N ARG A 141 1.90 -4.03 -12.93
CA ARG A 141 2.47 -2.68 -12.87
C ARG A 141 2.86 -2.28 -11.45
N LEU A 142 2.04 -2.65 -10.46
CA LEU A 142 2.36 -2.45 -9.04
C LEU A 142 3.69 -3.14 -8.67
N LEU A 143 3.90 -4.37 -9.13
CA LEU A 143 5.15 -5.09 -8.88
C LEU A 143 6.36 -4.32 -9.43
N ARG A 144 6.26 -3.75 -10.63
CA ARG A 144 7.33 -2.91 -11.19
C ARG A 144 7.60 -1.67 -10.36
N VAL A 145 6.56 -1.01 -9.88
CA VAL A 145 6.75 0.15 -8.97
C VAL A 145 7.47 -0.26 -7.69
N LEU A 146 7.11 -1.43 -7.12
CA LEU A 146 7.78 -1.94 -5.91
C LEU A 146 9.25 -2.31 -6.15
N GLN A 147 9.58 -2.80 -7.35
CA GLN A 147 10.94 -3.23 -7.70
C GLN A 147 11.81 -2.07 -8.18
N ASP A 148 11.28 -1.23 -9.07
CA ASP A 148 12.05 -0.23 -9.81
C ASP A 148 11.88 1.19 -9.23
N GLY A 149 10.90 1.42 -8.35
CA GLY A 149 10.56 2.76 -7.83
C GLY A 149 10.06 3.69 -8.94
N SER A 150 9.51 3.15 -10.03
CA SER A 150 9.09 3.96 -11.19
C SER A 150 7.93 3.33 -11.94
N PHE A 151 7.21 4.15 -12.69
CA PHE A 151 6.12 3.72 -13.57
C PHE A 151 5.98 4.64 -14.77
N THR A 152 5.14 4.23 -15.73
CA THR A 152 4.76 5.03 -16.90
C THR A 152 3.24 5.19 -16.92
N PRO A 153 2.69 6.39 -17.11
CA PRO A 153 1.25 6.60 -17.29
C PRO A 153 0.71 5.81 -18.49
N ILE A 154 -0.60 5.49 -18.49
CA ILE A 154 -1.24 4.81 -19.62
C ILE A 154 -1.16 5.71 -20.88
N GLY A 155 -0.75 5.14 -22.00
CA GLY A 155 -0.52 5.88 -23.25
C GLY A 155 0.71 6.79 -23.23
N GLY A 156 1.42 6.88 -22.10
CA GLY A 156 2.65 7.66 -21.96
C GLY A 156 3.91 6.87 -22.32
N ARG A 157 5.01 7.62 -22.50
CA ARG A 157 6.37 7.06 -22.71
C ARG A 157 7.34 7.54 -21.64
N LYS A 158 6.96 8.56 -20.88
CA LYS A 158 7.82 9.16 -19.85
C LYS A 158 7.78 8.30 -18.57
N ILE A 159 8.94 7.87 -18.13
CA ILE A 159 9.09 7.20 -16.84
C ILE A 159 8.99 8.24 -15.73
N ILE A 160 8.18 7.95 -14.72
CA ILE A 160 8.01 8.76 -13.51
C ILE A 160 8.63 7.98 -12.37
N ASN A 161 9.67 8.56 -11.75
CA ASN A 161 10.22 8.00 -10.52
C ASN A 161 9.36 8.40 -9.32
N THR A 162 9.21 7.49 -8.39
CA THR A 162 8.39 7.71 -7.20
C THR A 162 9.08 7.15 -5.95
N ASP A 163 9.01 7.88 -4.86
CA ASP A 163 9.46 7.47 -3.53
C ASP A 163 8.22 7.39 -2.62
N ILE A 164 7.61 6.22 -2.56
CA ILE A 164 6.34 6.01 -1.87
C ILE A 164 6.46 4.83 -0.91
N ARG A 165 5.96 4.99 0.30
CA ARG A 165 5.66 3.86 1.18
C ARG A 165 4.31 3.28 0.79
N ILE A 166 4.26 1.97 0.52
CA ILE A 166 3.01 1.28 0.18
C ILE A 166 2.50 0.52 1.40
N VAL A 167 1.22 0.72 1.71
CA VAL A 167 0.46 -0.06 2.69
C VAL A 167 -0.74 -0.65 1.96
N THR A 168 -0.97 -1.95 2.09
CA THR A 168 -2.09 -2.63 1.45
C THR A 168 -3.02 -3.23 2.49
N ALA A 169 -4.30 -3.40 2.16
CA ALA A 169 -5.23 -4.11 3.00
C ALA A 169 -6.16 -5.02 2.19
N THR A 170 -6.63 -6.08 2.81
CA THR A 170 -7.64 -6.97 2.25
C THR A 170 -8.35 -7.78 3.33
N HIS A 171 -9.60 -8.16 3.05
CA HIS A 171 -10.35 -9.15 3.83
C HIS A 171 -10.27 -10.55 3.20
N ARG A 172 -9.84 -10.66 1.94
CA ARG A 172 -9.80 -11.94 1.19
C ARG A 172 -8.59 -12.77 1.57
N ASP A 173 -8.68 -14.08 1.37
CA ASP A 173 -7.52 -14.96 1.40
C ASP A 173 -6.77 -14.87 0.07
N LEU A 174 -5.60 -14.24 0.11
CA LEU A 174 -4.79 -14.08 -1.11
C LEU A 174 -4.14 -15.40 -1.53
N SER A 175 -3.99 -16.39 -0.63
CA SER A 175 -3.45 -17.70 -0.98
C SER A 175 -4.42 -18.45 -1.89
N ASP A 176 -5.72 -18.44 -1.56
CA ASP A 176 -6.75 -19.02 -2.40
C ASP A 176 -6.81 -18.31 -3.77
N MET A 177 -6.71 -16.98 -3.76
CA MET A 177 -6.70 -16.18 -4.99
C MET A 177 -5.47 -16.45 -5.89
N ILE A 178 -4.32 -16.79 -5.29
CA ILE A 178 -3.12 -17.20 -6.03
C ILE A 178 -3.36 -18.55 -6.71
N GLU A 179 -3.94 -19.53 -6.00
CA GLU A 179 -4.29 -20.83 -6.55
C GLU A 179 -5.31 -20.71 -7.70
N GLU A 180 -6.25 -19.77 -7.61
CA GLU A 180 -7.23 -19.47 -8.65
C GLU A 180 -6.65 -18.63 -9.81
N GLY A 181 -5.41 -18.16 -9.72
CA GLY A 181 -4.79 -17.30 -10.73
C GLY A 181 -5.34 -15.88 -10.77
N LEU A 182 -6.00 -15.42 -9.71
CA LEU A 182 -6.58 -14.09 -9.57
C LEU A 182 -5.65 -13.09 -8.89
N PHE A 183 -4.63 -13.58 -8.19
CA PHE A 183 -3.61 -12.76 -7.55
C PHE A 183 -2.22 -13.33 -7.82
N ARG A 184 -1.22 -12.45 -8.00
CA ARG A 184 0.15 -12.85 -8.30
C ARG A 184 0.88 -13.25 -7.02
N GLU A 185 1.54 -14.42 -7.06
CA GLU A 185 2.37 -14.91 -5.95
C GLU A 185 3.53 -13.97 -5.61
N ASP A 186 4.12 -13.30 -6.61
CA ASP A 186 5.25 -12.40 -6.45
C ASP A 186 4.91 -11.04 -5.80
N LEU A 187 3.63 -10.77 -5.56
CA LEU A 187 3.13 -9.63 -4.76
C LEU A 187 2.79 -10.04 -3.31
N PHE A 188 2.78 -11.33 -2.97
CA PHE A 188 2.42 -11.88 -1.67
C PHE A 188 3.66 -12.33 -0.89
#